data_d735adb145ab02fc27b5b00eea93c6dc
#
_entry.id   d735adb145ab02fc27b5b00eea93c6dc
#
_cell.length_a   1.000
_cell.length_b   1.000
_cell.length_c   1.000
_cell.angle_alpha   90.00
_cell.angle_beta   90.00
_cell.angle_gamma   90.00
#
_symmetry.space_group_name_H-M   'P 1'
#
loop_
_entity.id
_entity.type
_entity.pdbx_description
1 polymer ?
#
loop_
_entity_poly.entity_id
_entity_poly.type
_entity_poly.pdbx_seq_one_letter_code
_entity_poly.pdbx_strand_id
1 'polypeptide(L)'
;ANARGWTTNLESALASAKKNKKFVLAQFTGSDWCPPCIMMHKNVFSKSSFIRPVSNKFILVKLDIPKSNKSLTLKNRKIMRDYKVTGVPTILLFGDDGREFSRFGAAEYPTVDGFIGKLREELKKKEMD
;
A
#
# COMPACT_ATOMS: atom_id res chain seq x y z
N ALA A 1 -4.47 -13.94 9.16
CA ALA A 1 -4.27 -12.83 9.96
C ALA A 1 -3.31 -11.83 9.38
N ASN A 2 -3.57 -10.63 9.66
CA ASN A 2 -2.91 -9.51 9.06
C ASN A 2 -1.82 -8.97 9.96
N ALA A 3 -0.82 -8.38 9.36
CA ALA A 3 0.08 -7.53 10.11
C ALA A 3 -0.76 -6.42 10.72
N ARG A 4 -0.41 -6.00 11.91
CA ARG A 4 -1.17 -5.00 12.64
C ARG A 4 -1.41 -3.75 11.80
N GLY A 5 -2.69 -3.41 11.62
CA GLY A 5 -3.10 -2.24 10.85
C GLY A 5 -3.20 -2.45 9.35
N TRP A 6 -2.78 -3.60 8.85
CA TRP A 6 -2.80 -3.91 7.42
C TRP A 6 -3.81 -5.01 7.12
N THR A 7 -4.69 -4.77 6.15
CA THR A 7 -5.57 -5.81 5.61
C THR A 7 -4.94 -6.40 4.35
N THR A 8 -5.50 -7.51 3.85
CA THR A 8 -4.93 -8.20 2.70
C THR A 8 -5.90 -8.31 1.52
N ASN A 9 -7.08 -7.71 1.62
CA ASN A 9 -8.11 -7.80 0.60
C ASN A 9 -8.35 -6.42 -0.02
N LEU A 10 -7.83 -6.21 -1.22
CA LEU A 10 -7.94 -4.92 -1.89
C LEU A 10 -9.39 -4.58 -2.25
N GLU A 11 -10.14 -5.57 -2.76
CA GLU A 11 -11.52 -5.33 -3.18
C GLU A 11 -12.39 -4.87 -2.02
N SER A 12 -12.31 -5.55 -0.87
CA SER A 12 -13.09 -5.15 0.29
C SER A 12 -12.62 -3.81 0.87
N ALA A 13 -11.33 -3.53 0.77
CA ALA A 13 -10.80 -2.23 1.23
C ALA A 13 -11.33 -1.10 0.37
N LEU A 14 -11.39 -1.28 -0.94
CA LEU A 14 -11.92 -0.28 -1.85
C LEU A 14 -13.41 -0.03 -1.58
N ALA A 15 -14.19 -1.09 -1.33
CA ALA A 15 -15.60 -0.97 -1.00
C ALA A 15 -15.81 -0.23 0.31
N SER A 16 -15.02 -0.57 1.33
CA SER A 16 -15.08 0.08 2.63
C SER A 16 -14.69 1.55 2.55
N ALA A 17 -13.68 1.85 1.73
CA ALA A 17 -13.23 3.23 1.53
C ALA A 17 -14.35 4.10 0.95
N LYS A 18 -15.06 3.58 -0.05
CA LYS A 18 -16.19 4.31 -0.64
C LYS A 18 -17.28 4.58 0.39
N LYS A 19 -17.61 3.57 1.19
CA LYS A 19 -18.66 3.67 2.20
C LYS A 19 -18.30 4.66 3.31
N ASN A 20 -17.05 4.67 3.74
CA ASN A 20 -16.59 5.44 4.88
C ASN A 20 -15.83 6.70 4.50
N LYS A 21 -15.79 7.02 3.22
CA LYS A 21 -15.10 8.19 2.67
C LYS A 21 -13.62 8.23 3.09
N LYS A 22 -12.98 7.07 3.00
CA LYS A 22 -11.56 6.94 3.25
C LYS A 22 -10.82 6.67 1.94
N PHE A 23 -9.51 6.84 1.98
CA PHE A 23 -8.64 6.50 0.86
C PHE A 23 -8.04 5.12 1.09
N VAL A 24 -7.36 4.57 0.09
CA VAL A 24 -6.68 3.29 0.22
C VAL A 24 -5.23 3.44 -0.18
N LEU A 25 -4.34 2.89 0.65
CA LEU A 25 -2.94 2.74 0.34
C LEU A 25 -2.66 1.25 0.17
N ALA A 26 -2.35 0.84 -1.05
CA ALA A 26 -2.01 -0.55 -1.34
C ALA A 26 -0.53 -0.68 -1.59
N GLN A 27 0.14 -1.56 -0.84
CA GLN A 27 1.53 -1.91 -1.13
C GLN A 27 1.60 -3.28 -1.77
N PHE A 28 2.38 -3.37 -2.84
CA PHE A 28 2.75 -4.65 -3.45
C PHE A 28 4.18 -4.95 -3.02
N THR A 29 4.40 -6.13 -2.48
CA THR A 29 5.68 -6.44 -1.82
C THR A 29 6.07 -7.89 -1.99
N GLY A 30 7.37 -8.17 -1.95
CA GLY A 30 7.93 -9.52 -1.90
C GLY A 30 8.57 -9.73 -0.54
N SER A 31 7.78 -10.06 0.47
CA SER A 31 8.17 -9.96 1.87
C SER A 31 9.31 -10.87 2.31
N ASP A 32 9.56 -11.98 1.61
CA ASP A 32 10.59 -12.94 2.02
C ASP A 32 11.73 -13.08 1.00
N TRP A 33 11.77 -12.22 -0.05
CA TRP A 33 12.82 -12.33 -1.05
C TRP A 33 13.31 -10.98 -1.61
N CYS A 34 12.61 -9.90 -1.34
CA CYS A 34 12.90 -8.59 -1.92
C CYS A 34 13.55 -7.70 -0.87
N PRO A 35 14.87 -7.44 -0.94
CA PRO A 35 15.55 -6.64 0.08
C PRO A 35 14.94 -5.27 0.34
N PRO A 36 14.64 -4.43 -0.67
CA PRO A 36 13.99 -3.14 -0.38
C PRO A 36 12.60 -3.29 0.21
N CYS A 37 11.87 -4.38 -0.11
CA CYS A 37 10.58 -4.64 0.52
C CYS A 37 10.74 -4.94 2.01
N ILE A 38 11.74 -5.75 2.35
CA ILE A 38 12.04 -6.13 3.73
C ILE A 38 12.43 -4.89 4.53
N MET A 39 13.24 -4.02 3.94
CA MET A 39 13.65 -2.76 4.59
C MET A 39 12.47 -1.84 4.83
N MET A 40 11.58 -1.70 3.85
CA MET A 40 10.41 -0.84 4.01
C MET A 40 9.47 -1.36 5.08
N HIS A 41 9.29 -2.68 5.17
CA HIS A 41 8.50 -3.26 6.26
C HIS A 41 9.11 -2.91 7.61
N LYS A 42 10.40 -3.16 7.76
CA LYS A 42 11.10 -2.95 9.04
C LYS A 42 11.11 -1.49 9.45
N ASN A 43 11.41 -0.58 8.53
CA ASN A 43 11.69 0.82 8.85
C ASN A 43 10.48 1.73 8.77
N VAL A 44 9.42 1.32 8.08
CA VAL A 44 8.26 2.18 7.85
C VAL A 44 6.95 1.46 8.15
N PHE A 45 6.64 0.42 7.39
CA PHE A 45 5.28 -0.13 7.37
C PHE A 45 4.87 -0.88 8.64
N SER A 46 5.83 -1.37 9.43
CA SER A 46 5.55 -2.04 10.70
C SER A 46 5.48 -1.07 11.88
N LYS A 47 5.86 0.19 11.66
CA LYS A 47 5.98 1.15 12.75
C LYS A 47 4.63 1.75 13.11
N SER A 48 4.35 1.83 14.42
CA SER A 48 3.13 2.50 14.87
C SER A 48 3.13 3.98 14.54
N SER A 49 4.31 4.59 14.46
CA SER A 49 4.46 5.99 14.06
C SER A 49 4.05 6.23 12.60
N PHE A 50 4.00 5.19 11.77
CA PHE A 50 3.44 5.25 10.42
C PHE A 50 1.97 4.85 10.44
N ILE A 51 1.66 3.70 11.02
CA ILE A 51 0.34 3.09 10.93
C ILE A 51 -0.75 3.97 11.55
N ARG A 52 -0.50 4.52 12.73
CA ARG A 52 -1.49 5.32 13.45
C ARG A 52 -1.93 6.57 12.69
N PRO A 53 -1.01 7.46 12.30
CA PRO A 53 -1.45 8.67 11.59
C PRO A 53 -2.01 8.37 10.21
N VAL A 54 -1.43 7.40 9.50
CA VAL A 54 -1.86 7.10 8.13
C VAL A 54 -3.23 6.43 8.12
N SER A 55 -3.53 5.58 9.13
CA SER A 55 -4.82 4.90 9.23
C SER A 55 -5.99 5.83 9.48
N ASN A 56 -5.74 7.07 9.91
CA ASN A 56 -6.82 8.04 10.05
C ASN A 56 -7.46 8.38 8.70
N LYS A 57 -6.71 8.30 7.62
CA LYS A 57 -7.17 8.69 6.30
C LYS A 57 -7.18 7.54 5.30
N PHE A 58 -6.28 6.59 5.45
CA PHE A 58 -6.10 5.48 4.50
C PHE A 58 -6.42 4.14 5.15
N ILE A 59 -7.08 3.28 4.38
CA ILE A 59 -7.14 1.85 4.69
C ILE A 59 -5.86 1.26 4.10
N LEU A 60 -5.09 0.56 4.93
CA LEU A 60 -3.80 0.02 4.53
C LEU A 60 -3.97 -1.42 4.04
N VAL A 61 -3.52 -1.68 2.81
CA VAL A 61 -3.63 -3.00 2.19
C VAL A 61 -2.24 -3.51 1.81
N LYS A 62 -1.96 -4.76 2.20
CA LYS A 62 -0.69 -5.42 1.86
C LYS A 62 -0.97 -6.56 0.89
N LEU A 63 -0.39 -6.48 -0.29
CA LEU A 63 -0.51 -7.50 -1.32
C LEU A 63 0.87 -8.10 -1.53
N ASP A 64 1.08 -9.27 -0.93
CA ASP A 64 2.38 -9.93 -0.89
C ASP A 64 2.49 -10.99 -1.98
N ILE A 65 3.69 -11.13 -2.53
CA ILE A 65 4.03 -12.21 -3.47
C ILE A 65 5.22 -12.99 -2.90
N PRO A 66 5.02 -13.72 -1.78
CA PRO A 66 6.13 -14.41 -1.12
C PRO A 66 6.48 -15.70 -1.85
N LYS A 67 7.74 -16.13 -1.72
CA LYS A 67 8.17 -17.44 -2.22
C LYS A 67 7.59 -18.56 -1.38
N SER A 68 7.34 -18.28 -0.12
CA SER A 68 6.86 -19.29 0.85
C SER A 68 5.39 -19.70 0.65
N ASN A 69 4.63 -18.97 -0.17
CA ASN A 69 3.21 -19.27 -0.39
C ASN A 69 2.86 -19.04 -1.86
N LYS A 70 2.92 -20.12 -2.62
CA LYS A 70 2.75 -20.07 -4.08
C LYS A 70 1.33 -19.63 -4.48
N SER A 71 0.31 -20.10 -3.79
CA SER A 71 -1.07 -19.76 -4.15
C SER A 71 -1.36 -18.28 -3.90
N LEU A 72 -0.84 -17.72 -2.81
CA LEU A 72 -0.97 -16.30 -2.54
C LEU A 72 -0.26 -15.47 -3.61
N THR A 73 0.94 -15.89 -3.99
CA THR A 73 1.70 -15.22 -5.04
C THR A 73 0.96 -15.21 -6.37
N LEU A 74 0.38 -16.34 -6.77
CA LEU A 74 -0.38 -16.41 -8.02
C LEU A 74 -1.58 -15.47 -7.99
N LYS A 75 -2.30 -15.45 -6.88
CA LYS A 75 -3.45 -14.56 -6.70
C LYS A 75 -3.04 -13.10 -6.83
N ASN A 76 -2.00 -12.71 -6.11
CA ASN A 76 -1.59 -11.30 -6.07
C ASN A 76 -0.86 -10.87 -7.35
N ARG A 77 -0.19 -11.79 -8.05
CA ARG A 77 0.38 -11.45 -9.36
C ARG A 77 -0.71 -11.16 -10.38
N LYS A 78 -1.86 -11.81 -10.27
CA LYS A 78 -3.00 -11.48 -11.13
C LYS A 78 -3.48 -10.05 -10.87
N ILE A 79 -3.57 -9.67 -9.61
CA ILE A 79 -3.94 -8.29 -9.23
C ILE A 79 -2.90 -7.30 -9.77
N MET A 80 -1.62 -7.62 -9.65
CA MET A 80 -0.55 -6.78 -10.23
C MET A 80 -0.76 -6.57 -11.73
N ARG A 81 -1.08 -7.65 -12.45
CA ARG A 81 -1.34 -7.52 -13.89
C ARG A 81 -2.56 -6.64 -14.17
N ASP A 82 -3.62 -6.82 -13.39
CA ASP A 82 -4.85 -6.03 -13.57
C ASP A 82 -4.57 -4.53 -13.39
N TYR A 83 -3.71 -4.18 -12.46
CA TYR A 83 -3.35 -2.78 -12.19
C TYR A 83 -2.07 -2.34 -12.89
N LYS A 84 -1.47 -3.21 -13.70
CA LYS A 84 -0.24 -2.91 -14.44
C LYS A 84 0.91 -2.51 -13.50
N VAL A 85 1.05 -3.25 -12.43
CA VAL A 85 2.16 -3.11 -11.49
C VAL A 85 3.24 -4.11 -11.94
N THR A 86 4.44 -3.61 -12.23
CA THR A 86 5.50 -4.41 -12.82
C THR A 86 6.66 -4.73 -11.88
N GLY A 87 6.66 -4.17 -10.69
CA GLY A 87 7.76 -4.42 -9.75
C GLY A 87 7.33 -4.19 -8.31
N VAL A 88 8.20 -4.56 -7.39
CA VAL A 88 7.99 -4.40 -5.96
C VAL A 88 9.23 -3.75 -5.34
N PRO A 89 9.09 -2.94 -4.29
CA PRO A 89 7.85 -2.53 -3.65
C PRO A 89 7.20 -1.35 -4.38
N THR A 90 5.92 -1.47 -4.66
CA THR A 90 5.16 -0.42 -5.35
C THR A 90 3.96 -0.02 -4.51
N ILE A 91 3.67 1.26 -4.48
CA ILE A 91 2.51 1.82 -3.79
C ILE A 91 1.50 2.33 -4.81
N LEU A 92 0.23 1.97 -4.62
CA LEU A 92 -0.88 2.60 -5.32
C LEU A 92 -1.74 3.31 -4.29
N LEU A 93 -2.15 4.55 -4.60
CA LEU A 93 -3.09 5.29 -3.77
C LEU A 93 -4.42 5.42 -4.49
N PHE A 94 -5.50 5.09 -3.78
CA PHE A 94 -6.86 5.19 -4.32
C PHE A 94 -7.66 6.21 -3.51
N GLY A 95 -8.47 6.99 -4.21
CA GLY A 95 -9.39 7.92 -3.57
C GLY A 95 -10.63 7.20 -3.02
N ASP A 96 -11.50 7.97 -2.36
CA ASP A 96 -12.74 7.43 -1.82
C ASP A 96 -13.77 7.10 -2.92
N ASP A 97 -13.45 7.41 -4.17
CA ASP A 97 -14.23 7.00 -5.34
C ASP A 97 -13.75 5.66 -5.92
N GLY A 98 -12.72 5.05 -5.32
CA GLY A 98 -12.15 3.79 -5.78
C GLY A 98 -11.18 3.92 -6.94
N ARG A 99 -10.85 5.14 -7.36
CA ARG A 99 -9.92 5.36 -8.47
C ARG A 99 -8.50 5.59 -7.99
N GLU A 100 -7.56 4.98 -8.69
CA GLU A 100 -6.15 5.23 -8.44
C GLU A 100 -5.81 6.68 -8.81
N PHE A 101 -5.16 7.40 -7.90
CA PHE A 101 -4.75 8.77 -8.19
C PHE A 101 -3.24 8.99 -8.09
N SER A 102 -2.50 8.00 -7.61
CA SER A 102 -1.05 8.12 -7.51
C SER A 102 -0.41 6.74 -7.44
N ARG A 103 0.82 6.62 -7.96
CA ARG A 103 1.64 5.44 -7.75
C ARG A 103 3.10 5.83 -7.70
N PHE A 104 3.87 5.11 -6.89
CA PHE A 104 5.30 5.38 -6.78
C PHE A 104 6.01 4.17 -6.17
N GLY A 105 7.33 4.13 -6.32
CA GLY A 105 8.16 3.11 -5.69
C GLY A 105 8.28 3.40 -4.20
N ALA A 106 7.93 2.44 -3.35
CA ALA A 106 7.92 2.66 -1.91
C ALA A 106 9.32 2.98 -1.37
N ALA A 107 10.34 2.32 -1.92
CA ALA A 107 11.71 2.46 -1.42
C ALA A 107 12.33 3.83 -1.68
N GLU A 108 11.67 4.67 -2.48
CA GLU A 108 12.12 6.05 -2.69
C GLU A 108 11.95 6.90 -1.44
N TYR A 109 11.10 6.45 -0.50
CA TYR A 109 10.80 7.18 0.74
C TYR A 109 11.06 6.26 1.93
N PRO A 110 12.34 6.04 2.29
CA PRO A 110 12.70 4.98 3.23
C PRO A 110 12.54 5.31 4.71
N THR A 111 11.97 6.47 5.05
CA THR A 111 11.73 6.84 6.45
C THR A 111 10.26 7.12 6.67
N VAL A 112 9.81 6.98 7.93
CA VAL A 112 8.42 7.27 8.28
C VAL A 112 8.04 8.71 7.89
N ASP A 113 8.85 9.68 8.30
CA ASP A 113 8.56 11.08 8.02
C ASP A 113 8.56 11.39 6.54
N GLY A 114 9.53 10.86 5.81
CA GLY A 114 9.62 11.06 4.37
C GLY A 114 8.44 10.46 3.63
N PHE A 115 8.02 9.26 4.04
CA PHE A 115 6.89 8.60 3.40
C PHE A 115 5.59 9.35 3.67
N ILE A 116 5.35 9.75 4.93
CA ILE A 116 4.16 10.52 5.28
C ILE A 116 4.16 11.86 4.53
N GLY A 117 5.33 12.48 4.39
CA GLY A 117 5.47 13.71 3.58
C GLY A 117 5.04 13.50 2.14
N LYS A 118 5.43 12.36 1.56
CA LYS A 118 5.02 12.01 0.18
C LYS A 118 3.51 11.82 0.09
N LEU A 119 2.90 11.17 1.08
CA LEU A 119 1.45 11.00 1.09
C LEU A 119 0.72 12.35 1.13
N ARG A 120 1.20 13.27 1.98
CA ARG A 120 0.63 14.61 2.06
C ARG A 120 0.73 15.34 0.74
N GLU A 121 1.88 15.22 0.07
CA GLU A 121 2.10 15.84 -1.22
C GLU A 121 1.12 15.32 -2.26
N GLU A 122 0.91 14.01 -2.31
CA GLU A 122 0.00 13.40 -3.28
C GLU A 122 -1.46 13.73 -2.99
N LEU A 123 -1.85 13.81 -1.73
CA LEU A 123 -3.18 14.25 -1.34
C LEU A 123 -3.42 15.69 -1.76
N LYS A 124 -2.43 16.55 -1.57
CA LYS A 124 -2.53 17.95 -1.95
C LYS A 124 -2.70 18.11 -3.46
N LYS A 125 -1.94 17.35 -4.24
CA LYS A 125 -2.09 17.35 -5.70
C LYS A 125 -3.48 16.92 -6.13
N LYS A 126 -4.02 15.89 -5.47
CA LYS A 126 -5.35 15.39 -5.78
C LYS A 126 -6.41 16.46 -5.54
N GLU A 127 -6.29 17.21 -4.44
CA GLU A 127 -7.24 18.26 -4.11
C GLU A 127 -7.21 19.42 -5.11
N MET A 128 -6.10 19.64 -5.77
CA MET A 128 -5.93 20.72 -6.72
C MET A 128 -6.43 20.38 -8.13
N ASP A 129 -6.71 19.11 -8.39
CA ASP A 129 -7.16 18.66 -9.72
C ASP A 129 -8.67 18.79 -9.93
#